data_d9c3dc5467643c62078e2e8e4780acf2
#
_entry.id   d9c3dc5467643c62078e2e8e4780acf2
#
_cell.length_a   1.000
_cell.length_b   1.000
_cell.length_c   1.000
_cell.angle_alpha   90.00
_cell.angle_beta   90.00
_cell.angle_gamma   90.00
#
_symmetry.space_group_name_H-M   'P 1'
#
loop_
_entity.id
_entity.type
_entity.pdbx_description
1 polymer ?
#
loop_
_entity_poly.entity_id
_entity_poly.type
_entity_poly.pdbx_seq_one_letter_code
_entity_poly.pdbx_strand_id
1 'polypeptide(L)'
;VRYAIYACATSVKYDGACNDLYVATTNLEMTYDSYVVRDLKALSKTNIIKAAIGRDVDLIGDTVNFGEGEDAAVIYGNLRYSLPQEIKIPEGVITESGNVTYTKSPLTTDDFKSASTLSTITDIIVGFGTAIVTTLAIFIIISKLSPCFIEKISENKFSFIKILKAFGIGLLSLLVVTI
;
A
#
# COMPACT_ATOMS: atom_id res chain seq x y z
N VAL A 1 -25.12 2.75 4.41
CA VAL A 1 -23.98 2.31 3.57
C VAL A 1 -24.05 0.80 3.42
N ARG A 2 -23.84 0.23 2.21
CA ARG A 2 -23.98 -1.22 1.94
C ARG A 2 -22.72 -1.83 1.28
N TYR A 3 -21.57 -1.20 1.42
CA TYR A 3 -20.40 -1.62 0.67
C TYR A 3 -19.28 -2.07 1.60
N ALA A 4 -18.61 -3.14 1.22
CA ALA A 4 -17.31 -3.51 1.76
C ALA A 4 -16.23 -2.72 1.00
N ILE A 5 -15.22 -2.25 1.73
CA ILE A 5 -14.06 -1.59 1.16
C ILE A 5 -12.86 -2.53 1.30
N TYR A 6 -12.12 -2.69 0.22
CA TYR A 6 -10.85 -3.42 0.17
C TYR A 6 -9.77 -2.42 -0.20
N ALA A 7 -8.79 -2.20 0.67
CA ALA A 7 -7.70 -1.27 0.47
C ALA A 7 -6.34 -1.97 0.58
N CYS A 8 -5.49 -1.74 -0.41
CA CYS A 8 -4.11 -2.21 -0.40
C CYS A 8 -3.20 -1.07 -0.85
N ALA A 9 -2.37 -0.54 0.08
CA ALA A 9 -1.50 0.60 -0.16
C ALA A 9 -0.39 0.64 0.90
N THR A 10 0.64 1.47 0.70
CA THR A 10 1.67 1.68 1.73
C THR A 10 1.10 2.39 2.97
N SER A 11 0.18 3.32 2.78
CA SER A 11 -0.51 4.03 3.87
C SER A 11 -1.97 4.20 3.53
N VAL A 12 -2.84 3.91 4.48
CA VAL A 12 -4.29 4.09 4.37
C VAL A 12 -4.76 4.97 5.51
N LYS A 13 -5.31 6.12 5.16
CA LYS A 13 -6.08 6.96 6.08
C LYS A 13 -7.56 6.78 5.76
N TYR A 14 -8.31 6.29 6.72
CA TYR A 14 -9.73 6.05 6.58
C TYR A 14 -10.53 7.09 7.38
N ASP A 15 -11.40 7.79 6.66
CA ASP A 15 -12.29 8.82 7.20
C ASP A 15 -13.63 8.68 6.47
N GLY A 16 -14.62 8.07 7.12
CA GLY A 16 -15.89 7.81 6.49
C GLY A 16 -16.64 6.61 7.09
N ALA A 17 -17.64 6.11 6.36
CA ALA A 17 -18.49 5.00 6.80
C ALA A 17 -18.58 3.90 5.75
N CYS A 18 -18.41 2.62 6.18
CA CYS A 18 -18.63 1.45 5.35
C CYS A 18 -19.24 0.30 6.15
N ASN A 19 -19.69 -0.76 5.48
CA ASN A 19 -20.14 -1.96 6.18
C ASN A 19 -18.97 -2.77 6.72
N ASP A 20 -18.06 -3.15 5.85
CA ASP A 20 -16.88 -3.94 6.18
C ASP A 20 -15.65 -3.25 5.61
N LEU A 21 -14.56 -3.29 6.35
CA LEU A 21 -13.28 -2.71 5.93
C LEU A 21 -12.19 -3.78 5.99
N TYR A 22 -11.58 -4.07 4.83
CA TYR A 22 -10.48 -5.00 4.67
C TYR A 22 -9.25 -4.23 4.19
N VAL A 23 -8.19 -4.20 4.99
CA VAL A 23 -6.99 -3.37 4.72
C VAL A 23 -5.73 -4.21 4.78
N ALA A 24 -4.87 -4.05 3.78
CA ALA A 24 -3.50 -4.52 3.78
C ALA A 24 -2.57 -3.33 3.52
N THR A 25 -1.80 -2.90 4.53
CA THR A 25 -1.01 -1.68 4.45
C THR A 25 0.20 -1.71 5.38
N THR A 26 1.14 -0.79 5.24
CA THR A 26 2.16 -0.59 6.27
C THR A 26 1.62 0.27 7.42
N ASN A 27 0.84 1.32 7.11
CA ASN A 27 0.28 2.21 8.12
C ASN A 27 -1.22 2.36 7.90
N LEU A 28 -2.02 2.01 8.90
CA LEU A 28 -3.45 2.26 8.95
C LEU A 28 -3.75 3.34 9.98
N GLU A 29 -4.43 4.40 9.56
CA GLU A 29 -4.99 5.43 10.41
C GLU A 29 -6.49 5.51 10.18
N MET A 30 -7.29 5.26 11.22
CA MET A 30 -8.74 5.46 11.21
C MET A 30 -9.07 6.62 12.15
N THR A 31 -9.78 7.63 11.62
CA THR A 31 -10.15 8.83 12.39
C THR A 31 -11.32 8.54 13.33
N TYR A 32 -11.53 9.40 14.32
CA TYR A 32 -12.61 9.22 15.29
C TYR A 32 -14.01 9.40 14.65
N ASP A 33 -14.11 10.14 13.54
CA ASP A 33 -15.35 10.32 12.76
C ASP A 33 -15.66 9.12 11.86
N SER A 34 -14.75 8.17 11.75
CA SER A 34 -14.95 7.00 10.90
C SER A 34 -15.77 5.92 11.60
N TYR A 35 -16.56 5.19 10.80
CA TYR A 35 -17.46 4.16 11.28
C TYR A 35 -17.46 2.93 10.38
N VAL A 36 -17.26 1.75 10.97
CA VAL A 36 -17.42 0.46 10.29
C VAL A 36 -18.63 -0.24 10.90
N VAL A 37 -19.67 -0.42 10.10
CA VAL A 37 -20.96 -0.98 10.59
C VAL A 37 -20.82 -2.41 11.11
N ARG A 38 -19.93 -3.21 10.49
CA ARG A 38 -19.71 -4.61 10.84
C ARG A 38 -18.25 -4.86 11.19
N ASP A 39 -17.49 -5.41 10.26
CA ASP A 39 -16.19 -6.03 10.56
C ASP A 39 -15.03 -5.21 10.01
N LEU A 40 -13.99 -5.07 10.82
CA LEU A 40 -12.69 -4.56 10.41
C LEU A 40 -11.69 -5.73 10.39
N LYS A 41 -11.02 -5.92 9.24
CA LYS A 41 -9.87 -6.81 9.14
C LYS A 41 -8.68 -6.07 8.59
N ALA A 42 -7.63 -5.96 9.38
CA ALA A 42 -6.44 -5.24 8.99
C ALA A 42 -5.18 -6.08 9.17
N LEU A 43 -4.39 -6.11 8.12
CA LEU A 43 -3.00 -6.55 8.12
C LEU A 43 -2.14 -5.32 7.92
N SER A 44 -1.50 -4.82 8.97
CA SER A 44 -0.68 -3.62 8.87
C SER A 44 0.39 -3.57 9.96
N LYS A 45 1.54 -2.98 9.62
CA LYS A 45 2.61 -2.83 10.61
C LYS A 45 2.17 -1.93 11.77
N THR A 46 1.61 -0.76 11.44
CA THR A 46 1.16 0.22 12.44
C THR A 46 -0.33 0.47 12.28
N ASN A 47 -1.08 0.34 13.35
CA ASN A 47 -2.51 0.59 13.40
C ASN A 47 -2.82 1.72 14.39
N ILE A 48 -3.44 2.79 13.92
CA ILE A 48 -4.04 3.83 14.74
C ILE A 48 -5.55 3.77 14.47
N ILE A 49 -6.31 3.28 15.45
CA ILE A 49 -7.74 3.03 15.30
C ILE A 49 -8.47 3.87 16.34
N LYS A 50 -9.19 4.87 15.87
CA LYS A 50 -10.02 5.75 16.69
C LYS A 50 -11.49 5.66 16.30
N ALA A 51 -11.82 4.71 15.44
CA ALA A 51 -13.13 4.52 14.82
C ALA A 51 -14.09 3.75 15.73
N ALA A 52 -15.39 3.92 15.48
CA ALA A 52 -16.41 3.03 16.01
C ALA A 52 -16.60 1.83 15.07
N ILE A 53 -16.57 0.60 15.61
CA ILE A 53 -16.71 -0.64 14.85
C ILE A 53 -17.87 -1.45 15.46
N GLY A 54 -18.89 -1.71 14.63
CA GLY A 54 -20.16 -2.28 15.07
C GLY A 54 -20.11 -3.77 15.39
N ARG A 55 -19.10 -4.52 14.95
CA ARG A 55 -18.92 -5.94 15.25
C ARG A 55 -17.48 -6.29 15.54
N ASP A 56 -16.92 -7.22 14.79
CA ASP A 56 -15.64 -7.85 15.09
C ASP A 56 -14.46 -7.11 14.46
N VAL A 57 -13.35 -7.14 15.17
CA VAL A 57 -12.07 -6.58 14.72
C VAL A 57 -11.03 -7.68 14.71
N ASP A 58 -10.43 -7.92 13.56
CA ASP A 58 -9.30 -8.82 13.35
C ASP A 58 -8.07 -8.00 12.94
N LEU A 59 -7.06 -7.95 13.78
CA LEU A 59 -5.83 -7.19 13.53
C LEU A 59 -4.61 -8.10 13.53
N ILE A 60 -3.77 -7.95 12.51
CA ILE A 60 -2.43 -8.54 12.49
C ILE A 60 -1.44 -7.42 12.23
N GLY A 61 -0.43 -7.29 13.10
CA GLY A 61 0.52 -6.20 12.95
C GLY A 61 1.68 -6.23 13.93
N ASP A 62 2.36 -5.10 14.02
CA ASP A 62 3.49 -4.89 14.93
C ASP A 62 3.06 -4.01 16.11
N THR A 63 2.30 -2.95 15.83
CA THR A 63 1.78 -2.03 16.84
C THR A 63 0.33 -1.67 16.59
N VAL A 64 -0.41 -1.41 17.68
CA VAL A 64 -1.75 -0.84 17.61
C VAL A 64 -1.94 0.21 18.72
N ASN A 65 -2.65 1.28 18.34
CA ASN A 65 -3.08 2.35 19.25
C ASN A 65 -4.58 2.55 19.06
N PHE A 66 -5.36 2.38 20.10
CA PHE A 66 -6.82 2.55 20.07
C PHE A 66 -7.27 3.95 20.50
N GLY A 67 -6.34 4.90 20.67
CA GLY A 67 -6.65 6.21 21.21
C GLY A 67 -6.88 6.17 22.73
N GLU A 68 -7.19 7.33 23.30
CA GLU A 68 -7.49 7.49 24.73
C GLU A 68 -8.60 8.54 24.89
N GLY A 69 -9.37 8.43 25.99
CA GLY A 69 -10.43 9.37 26.30
C GLY A 69 -11.55 9.40 25.26
N GLU A 70 -11.95 10.60 24.84
CA GLU A 70 -13.03 10.81 23.87
C GLU A 70 -12.67 10.35 22.45
N ASP A 71 -11.37 10.29 22.13
CA ASP A 71 -10.86 9.83 20.84
C ASP A 71 -10.58 8.32 20.80
N ALA A 72 -10.95 7.57 21.83
CA ALA A 72 -10.73 6.13 21.86
C ALA A 72 -11.63 5.40 20.86
N ALA A 73 -11.11 4.32 20.29
CA ALA A 73 -11.93 3.40 19.49
C ALA A 73 -13.05 2.80 20.34
N VAL A 74 -14.19 2.49 19.70
CA VAL A 74 -15.29 1.76 20.33
C VAL A 74 -15.60 0.52 19.49
N ILE A 75 -15.39 -0.67 20.07
CA ILE A 75 -15.64 -1.95 19.40
C ILE A 75 -16.82 -2.63 20.10
N TYR A 76 -17.91 -2.83 19.38
CA TYR A 76 -19.15 -3.41 19.90
C TYR A 76 -19.15 -4.94 19.92
N GLY A 77 -18.24 -5.58 19.21
CA GLY A 77 -18.09 -7.03 19.16
C GLY A 77 -16.74 -7.49 19.71
N ASN A 78 -16.18 -8.53 19.11
CA ASN A 78 -14.95 -9.15 19.58
C ASN A 78 -13.71 -8.47 18.97
N LEU A 79 -12.64 -8.38 19.76
CA LEU A 79 -11.32 -7.98 19.29
C LEU A 79 -10.40 -9.20 19.26
N ARG A 80 -9.97 -9.60 18.07
CA ARG A 80 -8.90 -10.57 17.88
C ARG A 80 -7.69 -9.83 17.34
N TYR A 81 -6.56 -9.90 18.03
CA TYR A 81 -5.36 -9.24 17.56
C TYR A 81 -4.13 -10.14 17.68
N SER A 82 -3.24 -9.98 16.71
CA SER A 82 -1.98 -10.71 16.64
C SER A 82 -0.84 -9.71 16.54
N LEU A 83 -0.08 -9.56 17.62
CA LEU A 83 1.05 -8.64 17.79
C LEU A 83 2.25 -9.41 18.36
N PRO A 84 3.49 -8.87 18.22
CA PRO A 84 4.69 -9.45 18.85
C PRO A 84 4.59 -9.51 20.37
N GLN A 85 3.88 -8.56 20.98
CA GLN A 85 3.65 -8.48 22.44
C GLN A 85 2.19 -8.18 22.73
N GLU A 86 1.68 -8.75 23.80
CA GLU A 86 0.36 -8.43 24.32
C GLU A 86 0.31 -6.98 24.82
N ILE A 87 -0.77 -6.28 24.53
CA ILE A 87 -0.96 -4.89 24.93
C ILE A 87 -2.11 -4.77 25.93
N LYS A 88 -2.04 -3.75 26.78
CA LYS A 88 -3.17 -3.38 27.61
C LYS A 88 -4.20 -2.60 26.77
N ILE A 89 -5.40 -3.14 26.63
CA ILE A 89 -6.50 -2.46 25.96
C ILE A 89 -7.04 -1.36 26.89
N PRO A 90 -7.18 -0.11 26.43
CA PRO A 90 -7.76 0.96 27.24
C PRO A 90 -9.22 0.64 27.64
N GLU A 91 -9.64 1.12 28.81
CA GLU A 91 -11.02 0.98 29.26
C GLU A 91 -11.98 1.69 28.30
N GLY A 92 -13.11 1.07 28.02
CA GLY A 92 -14.14 1.61 27.10
C GLY A 92 -13.92 1.29 25.62
N VAL A 93 -12.76 0.77 25.21
CA VAL A 93 -12.53 0.35 23.82
C VAL A 93 -13.39 -0.85 23.44
N ILE A 94 -13.58 -1.78 24.33
CA ILE A 94 -14.43 -2.96 24.13
C ILE A 94 -15.68 -2.80 24.98
N THR A 95 -16.85 -3.05 24.40
CA THR A 95 -18.12 -3.07 25.15
C THR A 95 -18.21 -4.32 26.05
N GLU A 96 -19.08 -4.28 27.04
CA GLU A 96 -19.24 -5.37 28.03
C GLU A 96 -19.55 -6.74 27.40
N SER A 97 -20.11 -6.77 26.19
CA SER A 97 -20.45 -8.01 25.46
C SER A 97 -19.30 -8.55 24.62
N GLY A 98 -18.24 -7.79 24.44
CA GLY A 98 -17.11 -8.16 23.56
C GLY A 98 -16.05 -8.99 24.29
N ASN A 99 -15.41 -9.89 23.54
CA ASN A 99 -14.28 -10.67 24.02
C ASN A 99 -12.98 -10.22 23.36
N VAL A 100 -11.89 -10.24 24.15
CA VAL A 100 -10.54 -9.96 23.64
C VAL A 100 -9.78 -11.27 23.51
N THR A 101 -9.20 -11.51 22.35
CA THR A 101 -8.34 -12.66 22.09
C THR A 101 -7.01 -12.19 21.53
N TYR A 102 -5.95 -12.46 22.25
CA TYR A 102 -4.57 -12.22 21.83
C TYR A 102 -3.94 -13.49 21.27
N THR A 103 -3.22 -13.34 20.17
CA THR A 103 -2.35 -14.38 19.62
C THR A 103 -0.99 -13.77 19.32
N LYS A 104 0.09 -14.42 19.76
CA LYS A 104 1.43 -13.92 19.44
C LYS A 104 1.66 -13.99 17.92
N SER A 105 1.98 -12.83 17.33
CA SER A 105 2.24 -12.77 15.89
C SER A 105 3.49 -13.56 15.52
N PRO A 106 3.43 -14.41 14.46
CA PRO A 106 4.61 -14.98 13.87
C PRO A 106 5.38 -13.97 12.98
N LEU A 107 4.74 -12.85 12.62
CA LEU A 107 5.34 -11.83 11.76
C LEU A 107 6.28 -10.95 12.57
N THR A 108 7.46 -10.70 12.03
CA THR A 108 8.45 -9.80 12.61
C THR A 108 8.50 -8.48 11.85
N THR A 109 9.11 -7.46 12.44
CA THR A 109 9.33 -6.15 11.77
C THR A 109 10.07 -6.31 10.45
N ASP A 110 10.91 -7.35 10.32
CA ASP A 110 11.68 -7.62 9.09
C ASP A 110 10.79 -8.19 7.97
N ASP A 111 9.74 -8.93 8.30
CA ASP A 111 8.77 -9.43 7.32
C ASP A 111 8.02 -8.27 6.65
N PHE A 112 7.64 -7.25 7.41
CA PHE A 112 7.02 -6.04 6.88
C PHE A 112 7.99 -5.19 6.03
N LYS A 113 9.26 -5.10 6.41
CA LYS A 113 10.29 -4.43 5.60
C LYS A 113 10.52 -5.16 4.28
N SER A 114 10.60 -6.49 4.31
CA SER A 114 10.76 -7.30 3.12
C SER A 114 9.60 -7.09 2.14
N ALA A 115 8.36 -7.06 2.62
CA ALA A 115 7.18 -6.79 1.79
C ALA A 115 7.22 -5.39 1.16
N SER A 116 7.62 -4.36 1.92
CA SER A 116 7.73 -2.99 1.39
C SER A 116 8.83 -2.84 0.35
N THR A 117 9.97 -3.51 0.56
CA THR A 117 11.09 -3.52 -0.39
C THR A 117 10.69 -4.22 -1.69
N LEU A 118 9.95 -5.33 -1.59
CA LEU A 118 9.47 -6.07 -2.75
C LEU A 118 8.48 -5.24 -3.58
N SER A 119 7.57 -4.51 -2.93
CA SER A 119 6.65 -3.60 -3.63
C SER A 119 7.39 -2.49 -4.36
N THR A 120 8.40 -1.88 -3.73
CA THR A 120 9.23 -0.84 -4.36
C THR A 120 9.97 -1.37 -5.59
N ILE A 121 10.55 -2.58 -5.50
CA ILE A 121 11.21 -3.22 -6.66
C ILE A 121 10.20 -3.50 -7.77
N THR A 122 9.00 -3.98 -7.43
CA THR A 122 7.95 -4.23 -8.41
C THR A 122 7.51 -2.94 -9.09
N ASP A 123 7.33 -1.85 -8.36
CA ASP A 123 6.95 -0.55 -8.90
C ASP A 123 8.02 0.02 -9.85
N ILE A 124 9.30 -0.15 -9.50
CA ILE A 124 10.41 0.22 -10.38
C ILE A 124 10.37 -0.60 -11.67
N ILE A 125 10.22 -1.92 -11.60
CA ILE A 125 10.17 -2.80 -12.78
C ILE A 125 8.98 -2.46 -13.67
N VAL A 126 7.80 -2.26 -13.10
CA VAL A 126 6.58 -1.87 -13.83
C VAL A 126 6.76 -0.48 -14.45
N GLY A 127 7.33 0.48 -13.72
CA GLY A 127 7.62 1.82 -14.23
C GLY A 127 8.57 1.80 -15.42
N PHE A 128 9.64 1.01 -15.36
CA PHE A 128 10.56 0.80 -16.49
C PHE A 128 9.89 0.11 -17.68
N GLY A 129 9.11 -0.94 -17.42
CA GLY A 129 8.37 -1.65 -18.46
C GLY A 129 7.42 -0.73 -19.24
N THR A 130 6.65 0.08 -18.52
CA THR A 130 5.72 1.06 -19.13
C THR A 130 6.46 2.14 -19.92
N ALA A 131 7.59 2.66 -19.41
CA ALA A 131 8.40 3.65 -20.13
C ALA A 131 8.96 3.08 -21.46
N ILE A 132 9.43 1.84 -21.47
CA ILE A 132 9.91 1.18 -22.70
C ILE A 132 8.77 1.02 -23.70
N VAL A 133 7.61 0.52 -23.26
CA VAL A 133 6.45 0.30 -24.14
C VAL A 133 5.94 1.62 -24.74
N THR A 134 5.83 2.67 -23.93
CA THR A 134 5.39 4.00 -24.41
C THR A 134 6.40 4.60 -25.38
N THR A 135 7.70 4.47 -25.13
CA THR A 135 8.74 4.98 -26.05
C THR A 135 8.70 4.25 -27.39
N LEU A 136 8.53 2.91 -27.38
CA LEU A 136 8.37 2.12 -28.60
C LEU A 136 7.10 2.49 -29.37
N ALA A 137 5.99 2.69 -28.68
CA ALA A 137 4.73 3.11 -29.31
C ALA A 137 4.86 4.48 -29.99
N ILE A 138 5.47 5.45 -29.30
CA ILE A 138 5.74 6.79 -29.85
C ILE A 138 6.66 6.67 -31.08
N PHE A 139 7.71 5.85 -31.02
CA PHE A 139 8.61 5.64 -32.14
C PHE A 139 7.89 5.04 -33.36
N ILE A 140 7.01 4.05 -33.17
CA ILE A 140 6.21 3.45 -34.22
C ILE A 140 5.25 4.48 -34.83
N ILE A 141 4.61 5.32 -34.01
CA ILE A 141 3.71 6.37 -34.45
C ILE A 141 4.46 7.40 -35.30
N ILE A 142 5.60 7.89 -34.83
CA ILE A 142 6.43 8.86 -35.57
C ILE A 142 6.93 8.25 -36.88
N SER A 143 7.34 6.98 -36.87
CA SER A 143 7.82 6.29 -38.07
C SER A 143 6.75 6.13 -39.16
N LYS A 144 5.49 6.00 -38.76
CA LYS A 144 4.34 5.90 -39.66
C LYS A 144 3.84 7.25 -40.17
N LEU A 145 3.88 8.28 -39.31
CA LEU A 145 3.38 9.62 -39.65
C LEU A 145 4.37 10.47 -40.44
N SER A 146 5.66 10.18 -40.34
CA SER A 146 6.70 10.98 -40.99
C SER A 146 7.80 10.10 -41.61
N PRO A 147 7.52 9.42 -42.75
CA PRO A 147 8.52 8.57 -43.44
C PRO A 147 9.77 9.35 -43.79
N CYS A 148 9.66 10.66 -44.11
CA CYS A 148 10.77 11.55 -44.40
C CYS A 148 11.72 11.72 -43.18
N PHE A 149 11.24 11.54 -41.96
CA PHE A 149 12.05 11.61 -40.75
C PHE A 149 12.98 10.39 -40.60
N ILE A 150 12.48 9.22 -40.98
CA ILE A 150 13.25 7.95 -40.96
C ILE A 150 14.33 7.96 -42.06
N GLU A 151 14.01 8.47 -43.25
CA GLU A 151 14.95 8.59 -44.36
C GLU A 151 16.15 9.47 -43.96
N LYS A 152 15.90 10.59 -43.28
CA LYS A 152 16.92 11.52 -42.79
C LYS A 152 17.76 10.92 -41.66
N ILE A 153 17.20 10.04 -40.80
CA ILE A 153 17.92 9.29 -39.78
C ILE A 153 18.79 8.20 -40.44
N SER A 154 18.30 7.55 -41.49
CA SER A 154 19.01 6.50 -42.23
C SER A 154 20.22 7.05 -43.00
N GLU A 155 20.10 8.22 -43.63
CA GLU A 155 21.20 8.89 -44.33
C GLU A 155 22.36 9.27 -43.41
N ASN A 156 22.10 9.60 -42.16
CA ASN A 156 23.12 10.04 -41.18
C ASN A 156 23.88 8.89 -40.51
N LYS A 157 23.86 7.67 -41.06
CA LYS A 157 24.53 6.48 -40.49
C LYS A 157 24.32 6.32 -38.97
N PHE A 158 23.10 6.57 -38.51
CA PHE A 158 22.71 6.31 -37.13
C PHE A 158 22.72 4.79 -36.90
N SER A 159 23.85 4.27 -36.44
CA SER A 159 23.94 2.86 -36.07
C SER A 159 23.01 2.58 -34.90
N PHE A 160 22.13 1.60 -35.03
CA PHE A 160 21.27 1.08 -33.92
C PHE A 160 22.08 0.84 -32.65
N ILE A 161 23.35 0.42 -32.78
CA ILE A 161 24.29 0.24 -31.69
C ILE A 161 24.60 1.54 -30.94
N LYS A 162 24.65 2.70 -31.63
CA LYS A 162 24.85 4.00 -30.98
C LYS A 162 23.64 4.44 -30.15
N ILE A 163 22.43 4.17 -30.64
CA ILE A 163 21.18 4.43 -29.92
C ILE A 163 21.10 3.52 -28.68
N LEU A 164 21.41 2.25 -28.84
CA LEU A 164 21.42 1.28 -27.74
C LEU A 164 22.47 1.64 -26.66
N LYS A 165 23.64 2.10 -27.04
CA LYS A 165 24.68 2.59 -26.12
C LYS A 165 24.22 3.86 -25.39
N ALA A 166 23.63 4.83 -26.07
CA ALA A 166 23.11 6.06 -25.46
C ALA A 166 21.97 5.76 -24.48
N PHE A 167 21.10 4.82 -24.84
CA PHE A 167 20.02 4.34 -23.96
C PHE A 167 20.58 3.62 -22.72
N GLY A 168 21.58 2.76 -22.88
CA GLY A 168 22.26 2.06 -21.78
C GLY A 168 22.96 3.02 -20.82
N ILE A 169 23.60 4.07 -21.31
CA ILE A 169 24.24 5.10 -20.50
C ILE A 169 23.19 5.92 -19.75
N GLY A 170 22.07 6.27 -20.37
CA GLY A 170 20.95 6.96 -19.72
C GLY A 170 20.34 6.14 -18.61
N LEU A 171 20.21 4.84 -18.79
CA LEU A 171 19.67 3.89 -17.80
C LEU A 171 20.61 3.73 -16.61
N LEU A 172 21.92 3.67 -16.86
CA LEU A 172 22.97 3.64 -15.82
C LEU A 172 23.00 4.93 -15.01
N SER A 173 22.84 6.10 -15.65
CA SER A 173 22.81 7.37 -14.94
C SER A 173 21.59 7.52 -14.04
N LEU A 174 20.44 6.99 -14.45
CA LEU A 174 19.22 6.94 -13.61
C LEU A 174 19.41 6.05 -12.38
N LEU A 175 20.08 4.91 -12.52
CA LEU A 175 20.39 4.01 -11.40
C LEU A 175 21.32 4.66 -10.36
N VAL A 176 22.28 5.49 -10.80
CA VAL A 176 23.21 6.19 -9.89
C VAL A 176 22.53 7.33 -9.13
N VAL A 177 21.46 7.93 -9.66
CA VAL A 177 20.72 9.03 -9.01
C VAL A 177 19.71 8.52 -7.99
N THR A 178 19.33 7.23 -8.07
CA THR A 178 18.30 6.61 -7.19
C THR A 178 18.89 5.81 -6.02
N ILE A 179 20.21 5.77 -5.86
CA ILE A 179 20.94 5.22 -4.71
C ILE A 179 21.41 6.36 -3.80
#